data_eebca5779850c40fe00083c226826ca6
#
_entry.id   eebca5779850c40fe00083c226826ca6
#
_cell.length_a   1.000
_cell.length_b   1.000
_cell.length_c   1.000
_cell.angle_alpha   90.00
_cell.angle_beta   90.00
_cell.angle_gamma   90.00
#
_symmetry.space_group_name_H-M   'P 1'
#
loop_
_entity.id
_entity.type
_entity.pdbx_description
1 polymer ?
#
loop_
_entity_poly.entity_id
_entity_poly.type
_entity_poly.pdbx_seq_one_letter_code
_entity_poly.pdbx_strand_id
1 'polypeptide(L)' 'MRRLRTVELSLEEIESYRLRHIDNLEQKEAAVRMHTSQSTYQRILSSAYKKIADALINGKAIRITQHK' A
#
# COMPACT_ATOMS: atom_id res chain seq x y z
N MET A 1 -8.27 27.19 -11.92
CA MET A 1 -8.25 26.29 -10.75
C MET A 1 -7.61 24.97 -11.12
N ARG A 2 -6.67 24.52 -10.32
CA ARG A 2 -5.95 23.29 -10.63
C ARG A 2 -6.72 22.09 -10.07
N ARG A 3 -6.93 21.09 -10.93
CA ARG A 3 -7.58 19.87 -10.49
C ARG A 3 -6.60 18.98 -9.75
N LEU A 4 -6.99 18.51 -8.57
CA LEU A 4 -6.18 17.64 -7.77
C LEU A 4 -6.23 16.22 -8.33
N ARG A 5 -5.08 15.65 -8.62
CA ARG A 5 -5.01 14.28 -9.06
C ARG A 5 -5.06 13.34 -7.85
N THR A 6 -5.46 12.13 -8.10
CA THR A 6 -5.66 11.15 -7.04
C THR A 6 -4.93 9.86 -7.36
N VAL A 7 -4.29 9.30 -6.34
CA VAL A 7 -3.72 7.97 -6.40
C VAL A 7 -4.63 7.06 -5.58
N GLU A 8 -4.96 5.89 -6.11
CA GLU A 8 -5.84 4.96 -5.40
C GLU A 8 -5.05 3.82 -4.80
N LEU A 9 -5.22 3.63 -3.50
CA LEU A 9 -4.62 2.52 -2.77
C LEU A 9 -5.71 1.53 -2.41
N SER A 10 -5.46 0.25 -2.68
CA SER A 10 -6.39 -0.79 -2.29
C SER A 10 -6.25 -1.09 -0.81
N LEU A 11 -7.24 -1.78 -0.25
CA LEU A 11 -7.16 -2.19 1.15
C LEU A 11 -5.98 -3.13 1.36
N GLU A 12 -5.68 -3.99 0.39
CA GLU A 12 -4.52 -4.87 0.49
C GLU A 12 -3.22 -4.09 0.57
N GLU A 13 -3.11 -3.06 -0.24
CA GLU A 13 -1.89 -2.23 -0.22
C GLU A 13 -1.74 -1.51 1.10
N ILE A 14 -2.83 -0.98 1.62
CA ILE A 14 -2.80 -0.31 2.92
C ILE A 14 -2.44 -1.31 4.02
N GLU A 15 -3.03 -2.50 3.97
CA GLU A 15 -2.76 -3.51 4.97
C GLU A 15 -1.30 -3.95 4.96
N SER A 16 -0.74 -4.12 3.76
CA SER A 16 0.66 -4.52 3.65
C SER A 16 1.58 -3.48 4.26
N TYR A 17 1.26 -2.23 4.05
CA TYR A 17 2.04 -1.11 4.57
C TYR A 17 1.91 -1.02 6.09
N ARG A 18 0.70 -1.17 6.60
CA ARG A 18 0.45 -1.11 8.03
C ARG A 18 1.19 -2.22 8.78
N LEU A 19 1.14 -3.43 8.25
CA LEU A 19 1.81 -4.56 8.91
C LEU A 19 3.31 -4.34 9.00
N ARG A 20 3.89 -3.76 7.96
CA ARG A 20 5.33 -3.55 7.93
C ARG A 20 5.76 -2.36 8.77
N HIS A 21 5.03 -1.27 8.74
CA HIS A 21 5.52 -0.01 9.30
C HIS A 21 4.85 0.41 10.59
N ILE A 22 3.66 -0.05 10.85
CA ILE A 22 2.99 0.25 12.12
C ILE A 22 3.19 -0.91 13.10
N ASP A 23 2.96 -2.14 12.62
CA ASP A 23 3.11 -3.32 13.47
C ASP A 23 4.54 -3.86 13.48
N ASN A 24 5.40 -3.33 12.63
CA ASN A 24 6.82 -3.68 12.57
C ASN A 24 7.08 -5.15 12.33
N LEU A 25 6.22 -5.79 11.55
CA LEU A 25 6.40 -7.19 11.23
C LEU A 25 7.41 -7.35 10.11
N GLU A 26 8.15 -8.46 10.15
CA GLU A 26 9.01 -8.80 9.03
C GLU A 26 8.18 -9.33 7.89
N GLN A 27 8.75 -9.33 6.69
CA GLN A 27 7.99 -9.70 5.50
C GLN A 27 7.37 -11.08 5.62
N LYS A 28 8.09 -12.02 6.20
CA LYS A 28 7.59 -13.37 6.35
C LYS A 28 6.34 -13.40 7.22
N GLU A 29 6.38 -12.70 8.34
CA GLU A 29 5.23 -12.66 9.24
C GLU A 29 4.07 -11.90 8.65
N ALA A 30 4.36 -10.79 7.97
CA ALA A 30 3.32 -10.00 7.35
C ALA A 30 2.60 -10.80 6.27
N ALA A 31 3.36 -11.58 5.50
CA ALA A 31 2.77 -12.42 4.47
C ALA A 31 1.81 -13.45 5.08
N VAL A 32 2.21 -14.04 6.20
CA VAL A 32 1.36 -15.00 6.89
C VAL A 32 0.07 -14.33 7.35
N ARG A 33 0.17 -13.12 7.90
CA ARG A 33 -1.02 -12.39 8.34
C ARG A 33 -1.96 -12.10 7.20
N MET A 34 -1.43 -11.86 6.03
CA MET A 34 -2.25 -11.58 4.84
C MET A 34 -2.64 -12.84 4.09
N HIS A 35 -2.27 -14.01 4.62
CA HIS A 35 -2.62 -15.30 3.98
C HIS A 35 -2.11 -15.38 2.56
N THR A 36 -0.86 -14.98 2.35
CA THR A 36 -0.28 -14.99 1.02
C THR A 36 1.19 -15.38 1.10
N SER A 37 1.79 -15.60 -0.05
CA SER A 37 3.21 -15.92 -0.11
C SER A 37 4.03 -14.68 0.15
N GLN A 38 5.30 -14.87 0.53
CA GLN A 38 6.18 -13.75 0.79
C GLN A 38 6.42 -12.92 -0.46
N SER A 39 6.56 -13.59 -1.62
CA SER A 39 6.77 -12.86 -2.86
C SER A 39 5.54 -12.05 -3.27
N THR A 40 4.35 -12.59 -3.06
CA THR A 40 3.13 -11.84 -3.34
C THR A 40 2.99 -10.66 -2.40
N TYR A 41 3.28 -10.87 -1.12
CA TYR A 41 3.25 -9.79 -0.15
C TYR A 41 4.20 -8.67 -0.58
N GLN A 42 5.40 -9.03 -1.02
CA GLN A 42 6.39 -8.05 -1.43
C GLN A 42 5.93 -7.24 -2.63
N ARG A 43 5.22 -7.87 -3.56
CA ARG A 43 4.66 -7.17 -4.71
C ARG A 43 3.61 -6.15 -4.27
N ILE A 44 2.73 -6.57 -3.37
CA ILE A 44 1.69 -5.68 -2.87
C ILE A 44 2.30 -4.48 -2.16
N LEU A 45 3.28 -4.74 -1.30
CA LEU A 45 3.94 -3.68 -0.57
C LEU A 45 4.70 -2.74 -1.51
N SER A 46 5.36 -3.29 -2.51
CA SER A 46 6.10 -2.49 -3.48
C SER A 46 5.15 -1.57 -4.26
N SER A 47 3.98 -2.09 -4.61
CA SER A 47 2.97 -1.28 -5.28
C SER A 47 2.49 -0.15 -4.38
N ALA A 48 2.29 -0.44 -3.10
CA ALA A 48 1.88 0.59 -2.14
C ALA A 48 2.95 1.68 -2.05
N TYR A 49 4.21 1.31 -1.96
CA TYR A 49 5.30 2.28 -1.88
C TYR A 49 5.32 3.20 -3.08
N LYS A 50 5.17 2.65 -4.28
CA LYS A 50 5.22 3.46 -5.49
C LYS A 50 4.09 4.48 -5.52
N LYS A 51 2.92 4.05 -5.11
CA LYS A 51 1.75 4.93 -5.11
C LYS A 51 1.89 6.03 -4.07
N ILE A 52 2.39 5.69 -2.89
CA ILE A 52 2.60 6.68 -1.85
C ILE A 52 3.66 7.69 -2.28
N ALA A 53 4.74 7.20 -2.87
CA ALA A 53 5.80 8.07 -3.37
C ALA A 53 5.27 9.01 -4.44
N ASP A 54 4.48 8.50 -5.36
CA ASP A 54 3.88 9.31 -6.41
C ASP A 54 3.02 10.42 -5.82
N ALA A 55 2.21 10.08 -4.82
CA ALA A 55 1.34 11.05 -4.18
C ALA A 55 2.15 12.14 -3.49
N LEU A 56 3.20 11.74 -2.76
CA LEU A 56 4.01 12.70 -2.02
C LEU A 56 4.82 13.62 -2.94
N ILE A 57 5.44 13.04 -3.95
CA ILE A 57 6.34 13.80 -4.82
C ILE A 57 5.55 14.71 -5.76
N ASN A 58 4.44 14.24 -6.26
CA ASN A 58 3.67 14.96 -7.28
C ASN A 58 2.44 15.67 -6.71
N GLY A 59 2.29 15.70 -5.39
CA GLY A 59 1.22 16.44 -4.76
C GLY A 59 -0.16 15.90 -5.06
N LYS A 60 -0.31 14.57 -5.11
CA LYS A 60 -1.59 13.95 -5.39
C LYS A 60 -2.28 13.56 -4.10
N ALA A 61 -3.60 13.55 -4.14
CA ALA A 61 -4.38 13.04 -3.01
C ALA A 61 -4.36 11.52 -3.03
N ILE A 62 -4.52 10.91 -1.87
CA ILE A 62 -4.60 9.46 -1.76
C ILE A 62 -6.03 9.07 -1.43
N ARG A 63 -6.57 8.16 -2.21
CA ARG A 63 -7.90 7.61 -1.97
C ARG A 63 -7.77 6.12 -1.69
N ILE A 64 -8.41 5.67 -0.63
CA ILE A 64 -8.44 4.25 -0.30
C ILE A 64 -9.68 3.66 -0.93
N THR A 65 -9.50 2.64 -1.77
CA THR A 65 -10.61 2.01 -2.46
C THR A 65 -10.93 0.66 -1.85
N GLN A 66 -12.21 0.42 -1.67
CA GLN A 66 -12.68 -0.87 -1.19
C GLN A 66 -13.27 -1.65 -2.35
N HIS A 67 -12.75 -2.85 -2.54
CA HIS A 67 -13.33 -3.76 -3.51
C HIS A 67 -13.90 -4.93 -2.76
N LYS A 68 -15.07 -5.31 -3.17
CA LYS A 68 -15.68 -6.50 -2.61
C LYS A 68 -15.43 -7.69 -3.48
#